data_0c06ed18fb261a61d7b456ccf99c775f
#
_entry.id   0c06ed18fb261a61d7b456ccf99c775f
#
_cell.length_a   1.000
_cell.length_b   1.000
_cell.length_c   1.000
_cell.angle_alpha   90.00
_cell.angle_beta   90.00
_cell.angle_gamma   90.00
#
_symmetry.space_group_name_H-M   'P 1'
#
loop_
_entity.id
_entity.type
_entity.pdbx_description
1 polymer ?
#
loop_
_entity_poly.entity_id
_entity_poly.type
_entity_poly.pdbx_seq_one_letter_code
_entity_poly.pdbx_strand_id
1 'polypeptide(L)'
;MYTLPKRLFGVHKLGFAFTTGLYFQGFYFDQTKKALSKLRALDANVVAGDSFTKTEKAVEQIGNNVNLDFENMDFGEEGATKITICGKSNTENNSINIIFFDKDGNSTTQLIEFAHTDSYQEKTFDLEKIAGKGKISFVFLPGCNFDFEWFKFW
;
A
#
# COMPACT_ATOMS: atom_id res chain seq x y z
N MET A 1 -6.67 26.87 -2.21
CA MET A 1 -6.18 25.64 -1.55
C MET A 1 -4.93 25.98 -0.78
N TYR A 2 -4.79 25.58 0.47
CA TYR A 2 -3.61 25.83 1.30
C TYR A 2 -2.85 24.52 1.50
N THR A 3 -1.57 24.52 1.22
CA THR A 3 -0.71 23.34 1.41
C THR A 3 0.07 23.48 2.71
N LEU A 4 0.00 22.48 3.56
CA LEU A 4 0.77 22.43 4.81
C LEU A 4 2.27 22.27 4.49
N PRO A 5 3.16 23.04 5.16
CA PRO A 5 4.60 22.96 4.94
C PRO A 5 5.21 21.62 5.43
N LYS A 6 4.51 20.93 6.31
CA LYS A 6 4.87 19.58 6.79
C LYS A 6 3.66 18.68 6.79
N ARG A 7 3.92 17.43 6.50
CA ARG A 7 2.92 16.38 6.54
C ARG A 7 2.56 16.04 7.99
N LEU A 8 1.27 15.89 8.28
CA LEU A 8 0.79 15.44 9.59
C LEU A 8 0.54 13.94 9.52
N PHE A 9 1.00 13.22 10.55
CA PHE A 9 0.79 11.77 10.72
C PHE A 9 0.27 11.49 12.13
N GLY A 10 -0.56 10.46 12.26
CA GLY A 10 -1.12 10.05 13.53
C GLY A 10 -2.27 10.95 13.99
N VAL A 11 -2.52 10.93 15.30
CA VAL A 11 -3.61 11.70 15.92
C VAL A 11 -3.08 13.07 16.36
N HIS A 12 -3.68 14.14 15.87
CA HIS A 12 -3.30 15.51 16.17
C HIS A 12 -4.51 16.34 16.58
N LYS A 13 -4.27 17.29 17.49
CA LYS A 13 -5.25 18.34 17.79
C LYS A 13 -5.05 19.46 16.76
N LEU A 14 -6.11 19.81 16.04
CA LEU A 14 -6.11 20.91 15.09
C LEU A 14 -6.74 22.14 15.73
N GLY A 15 -6.07 23.28 15.66
CA GLY A 15 -6.57 24.58 16.11
C GLY A 15 -6.51 25.58 14.98
N PHE A 16 -7.56 26.39 14.84
CA PHE A 16 -7.60 27.52 13.93
C PHE A 16 -7.62 28.81 14.77
N ALA A 17 -6.67 29.70 14.50
CA ALA A 17 -6.63 31.04 15.09
C ALA A 17 -6.88 32.07 14.01
N PHE A 18 -7.81 32.99 14.24
CA PHE A 18 -8.17 34.06 13.32
C PHE A 18 -7.84 35.39 13.96
N THR A 19 -7.16 36.25 13.23
CA THR A 19 -6.78 37.63 13.68
C THR A 19 -7.76 38.68 13.21
N THR A 20 -8.64 38.34 12.27
CA THR A 20 -9.66 39.22 11.71
C THR A 20 -10.96 38.46 11.52
N GLY A 21 -12.09 39.17 11.33
CA GLY A 21 -13.36 38.50 11.02
C GLY A 21 -13.26 37.68 9.75
N LEU A 22 -13.67 36.42 9.82
CA LEU A 22 -13.62 35.46 8.73
C LEU A 22 -14.89 34.59 8.72
N TYR A 23 -15.46 34.38 7.54
CA TYR A 23 -16.47 33.35 7.35
C TYR A 23 -15.78 32.01 7.09
N PHE A 24 -15.88 31.10 8.05
CA PHE A 24 -15.28 29.77 7.97
C PHE A 24 -16.36 28.72 7.70
N GLN A 25 -16.40 28.17 6.49
CA GLN A 25 -17.39 27.17 6.10
C GLN A 25 -16.99 25.74 6.46
N GLY A 26 -15.69 25.47 6.55
CA GLY A 26 -15.18 24.16 6.85
C GLY A 26 -13.80 23.90 6.26
N PHE A 27 -13.31 22.71 6.48
CA PHE A 27 -12.06 22.22 5.89
C PHE A 27 -12.18 20.73 5.66
N TYR A 28 -11.36 20.22 4.78
CA TYR A 28 -11.13 18.77 4.58
C TYR A 28 -9.66 18.54 4.33
N PHE A 29 -9.21 17.34 4.69
CA PHE A 29 -7.91 16.86 4.27
C PHE A 29 -8.10 15.96 3.05
N ASP A 30 -7.25 16.15 2.05
CA ASP A 30 -7.16 15.20 0.96
C ASP A 30 -6.68 13.87 1.52
N GLN A 31 -7.51 12.83 1.40
CA GLN A 31 -7.24 11.49 1.90
C GLN A 31 -6.47 10.63 0.89
N THR A 32 -5.70 11.24 -0.01
CA THR A 32 -4.84 10.45 -0.89
C THR A 32 -3.96 9.54 -0.04
N LYS A 33 -4.14 8.23 -0.21
CA LYS A 33 -3.25 7.22 0.39
C LYS A 33 -1.86 7.49 -0.15
N LYS A 34 -0.95 7.91 0.70
CA LYS A 34 0.39 8.23 0.25
C LYS A 34 1.19 6.95 0.18
N ALA A 35 1.59 6.59 -1.02
CA ALA A 35 2.29 5.37 -1.35
C ALA A 35 3.53 5.12 -0.48
N LEU A 36 4.22 6.17 -0.03
CA LEU A 36 5.41 6.09 0.82
C LEU A 36 5.10 5.93 2.33
N SER A 37 3.83 5.77 2.70
CA SER A 37 3.44 5.47 4.08
C SER A 37 3.37 3.96 4.30
N LYS A 38 3.46 3.53 5.57
CA LYS A 38 3.14 2.14 5.95
C LYS A 38 1.63 1.92 5.78
N LEU A 39 1.25 0.97 4.94
CA LEU A 39 -0.13 0.62 4.64
C LEU A 39 -0.38 -0.83 5.05
N ARG A 40 -1.50 -1.10 5.71
CA ARG A 40 -1.89 -2.48 6.06
C ARG A 40 -2.52 -3.16 4.83
N ALA A 41 -2.33 -4.46 4.71
CA ALA A 41 -3.02 -5.25 3.68
C ALA A 41 -4.55 -5.12 3.79
N LEU A 42 -5.08 -4.97 5.02
CA LEU A 42 -6.50 -4.74 5.29
C LEU A 42 -7.04 -3.41 4.76
N ASP A 43 -6.18 -2.44 4.46
CA ASP A 43 -6.56 -1.14 3.90
C ASP A 43 -6.72 -1.19 2.36
N ALA A 44 -6.59 -2.37 1.74
CA ALA A 44 -6.86 -2.57 0.32
C ALA A 44 -8.30 -2.14 -0.03
N ASN A 45 -8.45 -1.44 -1.15
CA ASN A 45 -9.76 -1.03 -1.66
C ASN A 45 -10.55 -2.25 -2.16
N VAL A 46 -9.84 -3.21 -2.75
CA VAL A 46 -10.38 -4.50 -3.20
C VAL A 46 -9.48 -5.61 -2.70
N VAL A 47 -10.06 -6.68 -2.20
CA VAL A 47 -9.42 -7.99 -2.03
C VAL A 47 -10.34 -8.99 -2.70
N ALA A 48 -9.84 -9.64 -3.74
CA ALA A 48 -10.61 -10.61 -4.53
C ALA A 48 -9.73 -11.79 -4.93
N GLY A 49 -10.35 -12.92 -5.19
CA GLY A 49 -9.68 -14.14 -5.64
C GLY A 49 -10.26 -15.40 -5.00
N ASP A 50 -9.58 -16.53 -5.21
CA ASP A 50 -10.12 -17.86 -4.89
C ASP A 50 -10.17 -18.14 -3.39
N SER A 51 -9.13 -17.76 -2.63
CA SER A 51 -9.07 -18.02 -1.19
C SER A 51 -8.25 -16.99 -0.44
N PHE A 52 -8.84 -16.41 0.59
CA PHE A 52 -8.19 -15.56 1.60
C PHE A 52 -9.09 -15.41 2.82
N THR A 53 -8.51 -15.01 3.95
CA THR A 53 -9.23 -14.68 5.17
C THR A 53 -8.81 -13.30 5.67
N LYS A 54 -9.75 -12.44 6.00
CA LYS A 54 -9.46 -11.16 6.66
C LYS A 54 -9.58 -11.34 8.17
N THR A 55 -8.49 -11.09 8.87
CA THR A 55 -8.44 -11.07 10.34
C THR A 55 -8.40 -9.62 10.84
N GLU A 56 -8.27 -9.40 12.15
CA GLU A 56 -8.08 -8.04 12.67
C GLU A 56 -6.70 -7.46 12.35
N LYS A 57 -5.72 -8.35 12.08
CA LYS A 57 -4.32 -8.00 11.88
C LYS A 57 -3.91 -7.97 10.40
N ALA A 58 -4.36 -8.93 9.61
CA ALA A 58 -3.80 -9.22 8.30
C ALA A 58 -4.85 -9.75 7.32
N VAL A 59 -4.49 -9.83 6.05
CA VAL A 59 -5.12 -10.72 5.08
C VAL A 59 -4.30 -12.01 5.08
N GLU A 60 -4.90 -13.11 5.50
CA GLU A 60 -4.23 -14.38 5.76
C GLU A 60 -4.72 -15.47 4.80
N GLN A 61 -3.95 -16.55 4.71
CA GLN A 61 -4.26 -17.71 3.84
C GLN A 61 -4.48 -17.30 2.38
N ILE A 62 -3.74 -16.30 1.93
CA ILE A 62 -3.81 -15.82 0.56
C ILE A 62 -3.31 -16.93 -0.36
N GLY A 63 -4.22 -17.47 -1.15
CA GLY A 63 -3.96 -18.55 -2.11
C GLY A 63 -3.79 -18.04 -3.54
N ASN A 64 -4.14 -18.90 -4.47
CA ASN A 64 -3.99 -18.66 -5.90
C ASN A 64 -4.89 -17.51 -6.38
N ASN A 65 -4.37 -16.73 -7.34
CA ASN A 65 -5.16 -15.72 -8.07
C ASN A 65 -5.84 -14.67 -7.16
N VAL A 66 -5.31 -14.46 -5.97
CA VAL A 66 -5.80 -13.39 -5.09
C VAL A 66 -5.11 -12.09 -5.45
N ASN A 67 -5.88 -11.02 -5.54
CA ASN A 67 -5.36 -9.67 -5.71
C ASN A 67 -5.80 -8.74 -4.59
N LEU A 68 -4.89 -7.85 -4.20
CA LEU A 68 -5.13 -6.75 -3.29
C LEU A 68 -4.85 -5.44 -4.03
N ASP A 69 -5.87 -4.61 -4.22
CA ASP A 69 -5.79 -3.36 -4.94
C ASP A 69 -5.79 -2.16 -3.99
N PHE A 70 -4.85 -1.24 -4.22
CA PHE A 70 -4.71 0.01 -3.49
C PHE A 70 -4.85 1.18 -4.46
N GLU A 71 -5.98 1.88 -4.37
CA GLU A 71 -6.29 3.04 -5.20
C GLU A 71 -5.62 4.33 -4.68
N ASN A 72 -5.53 5.33 -5.55
CA ASN A 72 -5.05 6.68 -5.19
C ASN A 72 -3.67 6.69 -4.55
N MET A 73 -2.76 5.84 -5.05
CA MET A 73 -1.37 5.81 -4.66
C MET A 73 -0.63 6.99 -5.28
N ASP A 74 0.03 7.80 -4.46
CA ASP A 74 0.81 8.95 -4.90
C ASP A 74 2.27 8.78 -4.47
N PHE A 75 3.13 8.44 -5.43
CA PHE A 75 4.56 8.25 -5.25
C PHE A 75 5.37 9.55 -5.39
N GLY A 76 4.73 10.64 -5.89
CA GLY A 76 5.44 11.86 -6.25
C GLY A 76 6.35 11.67 -7.47
N GLU A 77 7.15 12.70 -7.77
CA GLU A 77 8.09 12.68 -8.90
C GLU A 77 9.35 11.84 -8.60
N GLU A 78 9.78 11.85 -7.35
CA GLU A 78 10.95 11.07 -6.92
C GLU A 78 10.67 9.56 -6.95
N GLY A 79 9.43 9.17 -6.65
CA GLY A 79 9.00 7.78 -6.75
C GLY A 79 9.53 6.89 -5.62
N ALA A 80 9.52 5.58 -5.89
CA ALA A 80 10.06 4.55 -5.02
C ALA A 80 10.84 3.53 -5.83
N THR A 81 11.90 2.97 -5.24
CA THR A 81 12.74 1.93 -5.83
C THR A 81 12.88 0.69 -4.95
N LYS A 82 12.18 0.67 -3.83
CA LYS A 82 12.15 -0.47 -2.90
C LYS A 82 10.77 -0.62 -2.28
N ILE A 83 10.48 -1.85 -1.88
CA ILE A 83 9.31 -2.17 -1.05
C ILE A 83 9.74 -3.05 0.12
N THR A 84 9.26 -2.72 1.32
CA THR A 84 9.29 -3.63 2.47
C THR A 84 7.92 -4.23 2.64
N ILE A 85 7.86 -5.55 2.77
CA ILE A 85 6.64 -6.32 3.02
C ILE A 85 6.80 -7.04 4.36
N CYS A 86 5.82 -6.90 5.23
CA CYS A 86 5.67 -7.73 6.43
C CYS A 86 4.64 -8.80 6.16
N GLY A 87 5.07 -10.05 6.20
CA GLY A 87 4.22 -11.20 5.97
C GLY A 87 4.80 -12.49 6.52
N LYS A 88 4.02 -13.56 6.40
CA LYS A 88 4.41 -14.93 6.73
C LYS A 88 4.17 -15.81 5.52
N SER A 89 5.16 -16.61 5.17
CA SER A 89 5.10 -17.56 4.06
C SER A 89 4.98 -18.97 4.59
N ASN A 90 3.86 -19.63 4.31
CA ASN A 90 3.63 -21.02 4.68
C ASN A 90 4.16 -22.03 3.63
N THR A 91 4.63 -21.52 2.48
CA THR A 91 5.26 -22.29 1.41
C THR A 91 6.73 -21.93 1.28
N GLU A 92 7.51 -22.75 0.58
CA GLU A 92 8.94 -22.52 0.29
C GLU A 92 9.17 -21.11 -0.29
N ASN A 93 8.29 -20.71 -1.20
CA ASN A 93 8.36 -19.41 -1.86
C ASN A 93 6.97 -18.95 -2.31
N ASN A 94 6.72 -17.64 -2.23
CA ASN A 94 5.52 -17.02 -2.77
C ASN A 94 5.91 -16.03 -3.86
N SER A 95 5.45 -16.27 -5.07
CA SER A 95 5.63 -15.37 -6.21
C SER A 95 4.50 -14.35 -6.23
N ILE A 96 4.86 -13.08 -6.06
CA ILE A 96 3.90 -11.97 -5.96
C ILE A 96 4.22 -10.95 -7.03
N ASN A 97 3.29 -10.70 -7.95
CA ASN A 97 3.38 -9.59 -8.89
C ASN A 97 2.93 -8.29 -8.21
N ILE A 98 3.77 -7.28 -8.28
CA ILE A 98 3.43 -5.91 -7.93
C ILE A 98 3.19 -5.17 -9.24
N ILE A 99 1.94 -4.78 -9.48
CA ILE A 99 1.53 -4.11 -10.71
C ILE A 99 1.20 -2.66 -10.38
N PHE A 100 1.90 -1.73 -11.00
CA PHE A 100 1.55 -0.32 -10.95
C PHE A 100 0.79 0.06 -12.22
N PHE A 101 -0.38 0.65 -12.05
CA PHE A 101 -1.17 1.24 -13.12
C PHE A 101 -1.11 2.76 -12.98
N ASP A 102 -0.61 3.45 -13.98
CA ASP A 102 -0.59 4.91 -13.99
C ASP A 102 -1.97 5.50 -14.32
N LYS A 103 -2.09 6.82 -14.22
CA LYS A 103 -3.32 7.55 -14.53
C LYS A 103 -3.77 7.45 -16.00
N ASP A 104 -2.86 7.10 -16.91
CA ASP A 104 -3.10 6.98 -18.35
C ASP A 104 -3.47 5.54 -18.74
N GLY A 105 -3.49 4.62 -17.75
CA GLY A 105 -3.86 3.22 -17.93
C GLY A 105 -2.71 2.31 -18.35
N ASN A 106 -1.48 2.82 -18.43
CA ASN A 106 -0.32 1.96 -18.66
C ASN A 106 0.02 1.20 -17.38
N SER A 107 0.59 0.02 -17.51
CA SER A 107 0.99 -0.79 -16.37
C SER A 107 2.44 -1.27 -16.48
N THR A 108 3.09 -1.34 -15.31
CA THR A 108 4.37 -2.02 -15.12
C THR A 108 4.21 -3.10 -14.09
N THR A 109 4.77 -4.28 -14.36
CA THR A 109 4.69 -5.44 -13.48
C THR A 109 6.09 -5.83 -13.02
N GLN A 110 6.23 -6.02 -11.71
CA GLN A 110 7.49 -6.47 -11.11
C GLN A 110 7.19 -7.68 -10.22
N LEU A 111 7.97 -8.73 -10.40
CA LEU A 111 7.85 -9.97 -9.62
C LEU A 111 8.78 -9.91 -8.41
N ILE A 112 8.26 -10.24 -7.25
CA ILE A 112 9.05 -10.52 -6.05
C ILE A 112 8.82 -11.95 -5.58
N GLU A 113 9.84 -12.51 -4.93
CA GLU A 113 9.85 -13.86 -4.38
C GLU A 113 9.98 -13.78 -2.86
N PHE A 114 8.91 -14.07 -2.13
CA PHE A 114 8.94 -14.07 -0.67
C PHE A 114 9.15 -15.49 -0.16
N ALA A 115 10.39 -15.78 0.25
CA ALA A 115 10.77 -17.10 0.75
C ALA A 115 10.14 -17.41 2.11
N HIS A 116 10.04 -18.70 2.44
CA HIS A 116 9.48 -19.25 3.68
C HIS A 116 9.87 -18.50 4.96
N THR A 117 8.91 -18.39 5.87
CA THR A 117 9.13 -17.84 7.22
C THR A 117 8.22 -18.54 8.23
N ASP A 118 8.75 -18.86 9.41
CA ASP A 118 7.97 -19.49 10.49
C ASP A 118 7.04 -18.50 11.22
N SER A 119 7.29 -17.20 11.04
CA SER A 119 6.53 -16.12 11.66
C SER A 119 6.45 -14.91 10.72
N TYR A 120 5.68 -13.90 11.09
CA TYR A 120 5.67 -12.62 10.37
C TYR A 120 7.06 -11.99 10.40
N GLN A 121 7.61 -11.71 9.22
CA GLN A 121 8.90 -11.07 9.01
C GLN A 121 8.80 -9.96 7.98
N GLU A 122 9.66 -8.98 8.15
CA GLU A 122 9.84 -7.89 7.21
C GLU A 122 10.94 -8.25 6.21
N LYS A 123 10.63 -8.23 4.93
CA LYS A 123 11.60 -8.40 3.84
C LYS A 123 11.52 -7.22 2.89
N THR A 124 12.69 -6.72 2.48
CA THR A 124 12.80 -5.59 1.54
C THR A 124 13.28 -6.09 0.18
N PHE A 125 12.62 -5.64 -0.86
CA PHE A 125 12.90 -5.97 -2.24
C PHE A 125 13.23 -4.71 -3.03
N ASP A 126 14.21 -4.80 -3.90
CA ASP A 126 14.50 -3.75 -4.88
C ASP A 126 13.45 -3.79 -6.00
N LEU A 127 13.08 -2.63 -6.49
CA LEU A 127 12.12 -2.45 -7.57
C LEU A 127 12.69 -1.53 -8.64
N GLU A 128 12.24 -1.70 -9.88
CA GLU A 128 12.32 -0.62 -10.86
C GLU A 128 11.49 0.57 -10.37
N LYS A 129 11.94 1.78 -10.67
CA LYS A 129 11.33 3.00 -10.18
C LYS A 129 9.84 3.08 -10.51
N ILE A 130 9.02 3.25 -9.48
CA ILE A 130 7.60 3.56 -9.58
C ILE A 130 7.43 5.03 -9.19
N ALA A 131 6.81 5.87 -10.04
CA ALA A 131 6.64 7.30 -9.80
C ALA A 131 5.25 7.79 -10.26
N GLY A 132 4.85 8.96 -9.77
CA GLY A 132 3.57 9.58 -10.12
C GLY A 132 2.40 9.03 -9.33
N LYS A 133 1.19 9.18 -9.90
CA LYS A 133 -0.07 8.76 -9.29
C LYS A 133 -0.67 7.58 -10.02
N GLY A 134 -1.28 6.65 -9.26
CA GLY A 134 -1.89 5.49 -9.87
C GLY A 134 -2.50 4.52 -8.87
N LYS A 135 -2.59 3.27 -9.28
CA LYS A 135 -3.06 2.14 -8.49
C LYS A 135 -1.92 1.12 -8.34
N ILE A 136 -1.81 0.51 -7.17
CA ILE A 136 -0.98 -0.68 -6.95
C ILE A 136 -1.88 -1.90 -6.79
N SER A 137 -1.54 -2.98 -7.45
CA SER A 137 -2.15 -4.29 -7.28
C SER A 137 -1.07 -5.32 -6.90
N PHE A 138 -1.28 -6.02 -5.79
CA PHE A 138 -0.52 -7.21 -5.45
C PHE A 138 -1.29 -8.42 -5.97
N VAL A 139 -0.69 -9.21 -6.85
CA VAL A 139 -1.31 -10.42 -7.42
C VAL A 139 -0.49 -11.63 -7.00
N PHE A 140 -1.12 -12.48 -6.20
CA PHE A 140 -0.50 -13.71 -5.69
C PHE A 140 -0.67 -14.82 -6.72
N LEU A 141 0.47 -15.34 -7.20
CA LEU A 141 0.49 -16.33 -8.26
C LEU A 141 0.15 -17.74 -7.75
N PRO A 142 -0.18 -18.70 -8.65
CA PRO A 142 -0.48 -20.06 -8.27
C PRO A 142 0.63 -20.71 -7.42
N GLY A 143 0.22 -21.39 -6.36
CA GLY A 143 1.13 -21.99 -5.37
C GLY A 143 1.40 -21.13 -4.14
N CYS A 144 0.89 -19.90 -4.08
CA CYS A 144 1.00 -19.08 -2.90
C CYS A 144 0.18 -19.61 -1.72
N ASN A 145 0.73 -19.43 -0.52
CA ASN A 145 0.04 -19.51 0.76
C ASN A 145 0.72 -18.50 1.70
N PHE A 146 0.16 -17.29 1.76
CA PHE A 146 0.80 -16.12 2.33
C PHE A 146 -0.13 -15.38 3.28
N ASP A 147 0.43 -14.91 4.39
CA ASP A 147 -0.24 -14.02 5.34
C ASP A 147 0.39 -12.64 5.21
N PHE A 148 -0.41 -11.64 4.81
CA PHE A 148 0.05 -10.28 4.48
C PHE A 148 -0.45 -9.28 5.51
N GLU A 149 0.48 -8.70 6.30
CA GLU A 149 0.15 -7.72 7.34
C GLU A 149 0.20 -6.28 6.81
N TRP A 150 1.35 -5.85 6.28
CA TRP A 150 1.56 -4.50 5.78
C TRP A 150 2.72 -4.42 4.78
N PHE A 151 2.77 -3.28 4.10
CA PHE A 151 3.90 -2.93 3.23
C PHE A 151 4.23 -1.44 3.32
N LYS A 152 5.41 -1.08 2.81
CA LYS A 152 5.88 0.30 2.67
C LYS A 152 6.83 0.41 1.49
N PHE A 153 6.60 1.40 0.63
CA PHE A 153 7.54 1.78 -0.43
C PHE A 153 8.55 2.82 0.06
N TRP A 154 9.74 2.79 -0.55
CA TRP A 154 10.86 3.67 -0.23
C TRP A 154 11.45 4.30 -1.48
#